data_fb6410cb4b402c390a4ff8bff68ffb20
#
_entry.id   fb6410cb4b402c390a4ff8bff68ffb20
#
_cell.length_a   1.000
_cell.length_b   1.000
_cell.length_c   1.000
_cell.angle_alpha   90.00
_cell.angle_beta   90.00
_cell.angle_gamma   90.00
#
_symmetry.space_group_name_H-M   'P 1'
#
loop_
_entity.id
_entity.type
_entity.pdbx_description
1 polymer ?
#
loop_
_entity_poly.entity_id
_entity_poly.type
_entity_poly.pdbx_seq_one_letter_code
_entity_poly.pdbx_strand_id
1 'polypeptide(L)'
;SQYYQTIWSDDDGNLYVFSGGYGRTATQPAADANLKAKVQGTLPSGVVRIPAGSTAFDEYYCNLETMSGASGHPLFRCWHVGGDYFLLNNYGCSIEEVATLGTNAPKNELVIFKASEKKLIPITGLPDMNLISSFGNSPYLENQYFYIPVLTTEEGATPTFYKINPQTGEAVKGLEVEADEITTVGKIALTQQ
;
A
#
# COMPACT_ATOMS: atom_id res chain seq x y z
N SER A 1 9.17 -7.90 -1.82
CA SER A 1 8.87 -8.01 -3.25
C SER A 1 10.03 -7.49 -4.08
N GLN A 2 10.40 -8.16 -5.15
CA GLN A 2 11.43 -7.68 -6.08
C GLN A 2 10.95 -6.51 -6.96
N TYR A 3 9.66 -6.20 -6.94
CA TYR A 3 9.04 -5.18 -7.80
C TYR A 3 8.60 -3.93 -7.04
N TYR A 4 8.48 -3.99 -5.71
CA TYR A 4 7.98 -2.88 -4.91
C TYR A 4 8.91 -2.60 -3.74
N GLN A 5 9.08 -1.32 -3.44
CA GLN A 5 9.79 -0.91 -2.23
C GLN A 5 9.01 -1.36 -1.00
N THR A 6 9.67 -2.06 -0.11
CA THR A 6 9.10 -2.60 1.13
C THR A 6 9.82 -2.12 2.38
N ILE A 7 10.81 -1.26 2.21
CA ILE A 7 11.57 -0.62 3.29
C ILE A 7 11.39 0.88 3.16
N TRP A 8 10.88 1.49 4.23
CA TRP A 8 10.61 2.92 4.29
C TRP A 8 11.12 3.48 5.61
N SER A 9 11.61 4.72 5.61
CA SER A 9 11.85 5.49 6.84
C SER A 9 10.64 6.35 7.17
N ASP A 10 10.37 6.55 8.46
CA ASP A 10 9.55 7.65 8.93
C ASP A 10 10.36 8.95 9.02
N ASP A 11 9.70 10.04 9.41
CA ASP A 11 10.37 11.35 9.53
C ASP A 11 11.34 11.41 10.74
N ASP A 12 11.22 10.51 11.70
CA ASP A 12 12.14 10.36 12.85
C ASP A 12 13.35 9.49 12.52
N GLY A 13 13.42 8.91 11.31
CA GLY A 13 14.53 8.09 10.83
C GLY A 13 14.46 6.62 11.24
N ASN A 14 13.35 6.14 11.81
CA ASN A 14 13.14 4.72 12.01
C ASN A 14 12.89 4.04 10.65
N LEU A 15 13.45 2.85 10.44
CA LEU A 15 13.22 2.06 9.24
C LEU A 15 12.16 0.99 9.52
N TYR A 16 11.16 0.92 8.67
CA TYR A 16 10.10 -0.08 8.72
C TYR A 16 10.23 -1.01 7.51
N VAL A 17 10.24 -2.32 7.78
CA VAL A 17 10.31 -3.36 6.76
C VAL A 17 8.97 -4.08 6.70
N PHE A 18 8.29 -3.92 5.58
CA PHE A 18 6.97 -4.50 5.32
C PHE A 18 7.08 -5.81 4.55
N SER A 19 6.26 -6.77 4.92
CA SER A 19 6.14 -8.05 4.23
C SER A 19 4.70 -8.29 3.79
N GLY A 20 4.48 -8.63 2.53
CA GLY A 20 3.17 -8.89 1.97
C GLY A 20 2.57 -10.26 2.30
N GLY A 21 3.30 -11.12 3.00
CA GLY A 21 2.80 -12.44 3.38
C GLY A 21 2.53 -13.41 2.21
N TYR A 22 3.02 -13.12 1.01
CA TYR A 22 2.76 -13.93 -0.21
C TYR A 22 3.29 -15.35 -0.16
N GLY A 23 4.26 -15.64 0.69
CA GLY A 23 4.79 -16.99 0.84
C GLY A 23 3.73 -18.02 1.17
N ARG A 24 2.58 -17.62 1.71
CA ARG A 24 1.45 -18.49 2.02
C ARG A 24 0.69 -18.98 0.77
N THR A 25 0.79 -18.23 -0.33
CA THR A 25 0.11 -18.57 -1.61
C THR A 25 0.96 -19.45 -2.51
N ALA A 26 2.19 -19.76 -2.16
CA ALA A 26 3.14 -20.50 -2.99
C ALA A 26 2.82 -22.01 -3.10
N THR A 27 1.55 -22.36 -3.27
CA THR A 27 1.10 -23.74 -3.50
C THR A 27 1.25 -24.19 -4.94
N GLN A 28 1.52 -23.28 -5.89
CA GLN A 28 1.70 -23.64 -7.29
C GLN A 28 3.05 -24.32 -7.52
N PRO A 29 3.08 -25.45 -8.29
CA PRO A 29 4.33 -25.99 -8.77
C PRO A 29 5.03 -24.91 -9.57
N ALA A 30 6.33 -24.65 -9.29
CA ALA A 30 7.12 -23.80 -10.14
C ALA A 30 6.99 -24.31 -11.59
N ALA A 31 6.69 -23.40 -12.51
CA ALA A 31 6.62 -23.74 -13.95
C ALA A 31 7.99 -24.26 -14.46
N ASP A 32 9.05 -24.00 -13.71
CA ASP A 32 10.40 -24.52 -13.92
C ASP A 32 10.78 -25.48 -12.77
N ALA A 33 10.93 -26.77 -13.11
CA ALA A 33 11.35 -27.82 -12.19
C ALA A 33 12.75 -27.58 -11.59
N ASN A 34 13.53 -26.66 -12.16
CA ASN A 34 14.86 -26.27 -11.66
C ASN A 34 14.80 -25.19 -10.58
N LEU A 35 13.68 -24.49 -10.43
CA LEU A 35 13.44 -23.57 -9.32
C LEU A 35 13.10 -24.37 -8.07
N LYS A 36 14.11 -24.93 -7.43
CA LYS A 36 13.98 -25.84 -6.28
C LYS A 36 13.52 -25.20 -4.98
N ALA A 37 13.34 -23.90 -4.91
CA ALA A 37 12.98 -23.24 -3.68
C ALA A 37 11.62 -22.55 -3.80
N LYS A 38 10.56 -23.28 -3.53
CA LYS A 38 9.34 -22.67 -3.04
C LYS A 38 9.63 -22.16 -1.64
N VAL A 39 9.77 -20.85 -1.49
CA VAL A 39 9.74 -20.26 -0.15
C VAL A 39 8.28 -20.28 0.29
N GLN A 40 7.90 -21.32 1.02
CA GLN A 40 6.61 -21.34 1.71
C GLN A 40 6.76 -20.57 3.01
N GLY A 41 6.21 -19.36 3.04
CA GLY A 41 6.01 -18.62 4.29
C GLY A 41 4.68 -19.02 4.94
N THR A 42 4.62 -18.95 6.25
CA THR A 42 3.37 -19.16 7.01
C THR A 42 2.90 -17.86 7.67
N LEU A 43 3.72 -16.82 7.64
CA LEU A 43 3.45 -15.56 8.31
C LEU A 43 2.53 -14.66 7.49
N PRO A 44 1.60 -13.97 8.15
CA PRO A 44 0.74 -12.96 7.52
C PRO A 44 1.54 -11.73 7.06
N SER A 45 0.86 -10.82 6.38
CA SER A 45 1.41 -9.51 6.11
C SER A 45 1.77 -8.82 7.43
N GLY A 46 2.97 -8.26 7.50
CA GLY A 46 3.46 -7.68 8.73
C GLY A 46 4.52 -6.63 8.53
N VAL A 47 4.85 -5.94 9.60
CA VAL A 47 5.89 -4.92 9.63
C VAL A 47 6.76 -5.07 10.87
N VAL A 48 8.07 -4.92 10.68
CA VAL A 48 9.09 -4.87 11.73
C VAL A 48 9.88 -3.56 11.61
N ARG A 49 10.60 -3.18 12.67
CA ARG A 49 11.29 -1.89 12.73
C ARG A 49 12.76 -2.05 13.10
N ILE A 50 13.58 -1.19 12.49
CA ILE A 50 14.93 -0.87 12.93
C ILE A 50 14.89 0.57 13.46
N PRO A 51 15.10 0.83 14.76
CA PRO A 51 15.07 2.17 15.31
C PRO A 51 16.14 3.09 14.69
N ALA A 52 15.86 4.39 14.66
CA ALA A 52 16.80 5.40 14.21
C ALA A 52 18.16 5.26 14.95
N GLY A 53 19.25 5.28 14.19
CA GLY A 53 20.61 5.10 14.72
C GLY A 53 20.98 3.65 15.08
N SER A 54 20.07 2.68 14.93
CA SER A 54 20.33 1.25 15.12
C SER A 54 20.65 0.56 13.78
N THR A 55 21.32 -0.60 13.86
CA THR A 55 21.52 -1.53 12.75
C THR A 55 20.81 -2.86 12.95
N ALA A 56 20.02 -2.97 14.03
CA ALA A 56 19.31 -4.21 14.39
C ALA A 56 17.80 -3.93 14.57
N PHE A 57 17.00 -4.93 14.29
CA PHE A 57 15.58 -4.93 14.62
C PHE A 57 15.37 -4.84 16.14
N ASP A 58 14.32 -4.14 16.55
CA ASP A 58 13.80 -4.17 17.91
C ASP A 58 12.61 -5.16 18.02
N GLU A 59 11.90 -5.11 19.15
CA GLU A 59 10.73 -5.98 19.38
C GLU A 59 9.45 -5.47 18.68
N TYR A 60 9.56 -4.42 17.86
CA TYR A 60 8.41 -3.88 17.15
C TYR A 60 7.95 -4.84 16.07
N TYR A 61 6.71 -5.30 16.21
CA TYR A 61 6.02 -6.11 15.22
C TYR A 61 4.54 -5.74 15.18
N CYS A 62 3.97 -5.71 13.97
CA CYS A 62 2.53 -5.64 13.77
C CYS A 62 2.10 -6.67 12.71
N ASN A 63 1.04 -7.39 13.01
CA ASN A 63 0.31 -8.20 12.03
C ASN A 63 -0.73 -7.28 11.36
N LEU A 64 -0.49 -6.94 10.10
CA LEU A 64 -1.32 -5.99 9.35
C LEU A 64 -2.70 -6.53 8.98
N GLU A 65 -2.91 -7.86 9.08
CA GLU A 65 -4.17 -8.50 8.73
C GLU A 65 -5.12 -8.66 9.93
N THR A 66 -4.59 -8.61 11.17
CA THR A 66 -5.40 -8.86 12.38
C THR A 66 -5.38 -7.71 13.39
N MET A 67 -4.58 -6.68 13.15
CA MET A 67 -4.50 -5.52 14.04
C MET A 67 -5.81 -4.70 14.01
N SER A 68 -5.94 -3.76 14.94
CA SER A 68 -7.13 -2.89 15.02
C SER A 68 -7.36 -2.13 13.70
N GLY A 69 -8.57 -2.26 13.15
CA GLY A 69 -8.97 -1.65 11.88
C GLY A 69 -8.62 -2.47 10.63
N ALA A 70 -8.04 -3.66 10.79
CA ALA A 70 -7.71 -4.51 9.64
C ALA A 70 -8.96 -5.17 9.04
N SER A 71 -8.97 -5.25 7.69
CA SER A 71 -9.98 -6.00 6.92
C SER A 71 -9.70 -7.50 6.87
N GLY A 72 -8.51 -7.94 7.24
CA GLY A 72 -8.03 -9.31 7.02
C GLY A 72 -7.34 -9.51 5.67
N HIS A 73 -7.28 -8.49 4.86
CA HIS A 73 -6.70 -8.57 3.52
C HIS A 73 -5.17 -8.44 3.53
N PRO A 74 -4.45 -9.21 2.71
CA PRO A 74 -3.00 -9.16 2.68
C PRO A 74 -2.47 -7.91 1.97
N LEU A 75 -1.31 -7.43 2.42
CA LEU A 75 -0.62 -6.29 1.85
C LEU A 75 -0.10 -6.61 0.43
N PHE A 76 -0.34 -5.70 -0.50
CA PHE A 76 0.25 -5.73 -1.83
C PHE A 76 1.48 -4.83 -1.92
N ARG A 77 1.37 -3.55 -1.58
CA ARG A 77 2.45 -2.56 -1.60
C ARG A 77 2.19 -1.44 -0.58
N CYS A 78 3.20 -0.62 -0.29
CA CYS A 78 3.07 0.46 0.67
C CYS A 78 3.97 1.64 0.32
N TRP A 79 3.68 2.81 0.92
CA TRP A 79 4.46 4.03 0.79
C TRP A 79 4.47 4.81 2.09
N HIS A 80 5.55 5.51 2.37
CA HIS A 80 5.57 6.52 3.42
C HIS A 80 4.79 7.76 2.96
N VAL A 81 3.93 8.31 3.82
CA VAL A 81 3.06 9.45 3.52
C VAL A 81 3.15 10.58 4.55
N GLY A 82 4.32 10.70 5.19
CA GLY A 82 4.68 11.76 6.15
C GLY A 82 4.54 11.34 7.61
N GLY A 83 5.36 11.92 8.47
CA GLY A 83 5.43 11.55 9.89
C GLY A 83 5.75 10.08 10.08
N ASP A 84 4.93 9.39 10.85
CA ASP A 84 4.95 7.93 11.05
C ASP A 84 3.77 7.21 10.35
N TYR A 85 3.22 7.84 9.31
CA TYR A 85 2.10 7.31 8.54
C TYR A 85 2.58 6.62 7.26
N PHE A 86 1.98 5.48 6.96
CA PHE A 86 2.23 4.70 5.75
C PHE A 86 0.91 4.39 5.05
N LEU A 87 0.83 4.65 3.75
CA LEU A 87 -0.27 4.21 2.93
C LEU A 87 -0.04 2.75 2.57
N LEU A 88 -0.99 1.90 2.89
CA LEU A 88 -1.00 0.50 2.50
C LEU A 88 -2.01 0.32 1.36
N ASN A 89 -1.58 -0.30 0.28
CA ASN A 89 -2.47 -0.84 -0.73
C ASN A 89 -2.53 -2.34 -0.53
N ASN A 90 -3.67 -2.81 -0.08
CA ASN A 90 -3.95 -4.22 0.13
C ASN A 90 -4.63 -4.83 -1.10
N TYR A 91 -4.62 -6.15 -1.16
CA TYR A 91 -5.62 -6.85 -1.96
C TYR A 91 -7.02 -6.51 -1.43
N GLY A 92 -8.03 -6.54 -2.29
CA GLY A 92 -9.43 -6.38 -1.88
C GLY A 92 -10.10 -7.74 -1.60
N CYS A 93 -9.33 -8.74 -1.22
CA CYS A 93 -9.82 -10.10 -1.00
C CYS A 93 -8.91 -10.86 -0.03
N SER A 94 -9.39 -12.02 0.43
CA SER A 94 -8.65 -12.90 1.35
C SER A 94 -7.40 -13.51 0.72
N ILE A 95 -6.50 -14.04 1.57
CA ILE A 95 -5.28 -14.72 1.10
C ILE A 95 -5.60 -15.98 0.27
N GLU A 96 -6.69 -16.68 0.58
CA GLU A 96 -7.17 -17.85 -0.14
C GLU A 96 -7.64 -17.47 -1.55
N GLU A 97 -8.32 -16.34 -1.67
CA GLU A 97 -8.74 -15.80 -2.97
C GLU A 97 -7.55 -15.30 -3.77
N VAL A 98 -6.57 -14.63 -3.12
CA VAL A 98 -5.30 -14.27 -3.78
C VAL A 98 -4.58 -15.50 -4.31
N ALA A 99 -4.56 -16.60 -3.55
CA ALA A 99 -3.96 -17.86 -4.01
C ALA A 99 -4.65 -18.45 -5.24
N THR A 100 -5.97 -18.28 -5.33
CA THR A 100 -6.80 -18.78 -6.44
C THR A 100 -6.72 -17.87 -7.66
N LEU A 101 -6.86 -16.57 -7.48
CA LEU A 101 -6.91 -15.57 -8.55
C LEU A 101 -5.51 -15.19 -9.09
N GLY A 102 -4.46 -15.39 -8.30
CA GLY A 102 -3.09 -15.08 -8.68
C GLY A 102 -2.90 -13.59 -9.03
N THR A 103 -2.43 -13.34 -10.25
CA THR A 103 -2.19 -11.96 -10.74
C THR A 103 -3.48 -11.16 -10.94
N ASN A 104 -4.61 -11.83 -11.08
CA ASN A 104 -5.93 -11.21 -11.26
C ASN A 104 -6.60 -10.82 -9.93
N ALA A 105 -6.01 -11.15 -8.79
CA ALA A 105 -6.53 -10.74 -7.51
C ALA A 105 -6.63 -9.20 -7.43
N PRO A 106 -7.78 -8.63 -7.01
CA PRO A 106 -7.98 -7.19 -6.96
C PRO A 106 -7.01 -6.55 -5.95
N LYS A 107 -6.48 -5.37 -6.28
CA LYS A 107 -5.52 -4.61 -5.46
C LYS A 107 -6.10 -3.22 -5.20
N ASN A 108 -7.33 -3.19 -4.72
CA ASN A 108 -8.23 -2.04 -4.71
C ASN A 108 -8.57 -1.50 -3.31
N GLU A 109 -7.94 -2.03 -2.26
CA GLU A 109 -8.10 -1.49 -0.90
C GLU A 109 -6.95 -0.55 -0.54
N LEU A 110 -7.27 0.63 -0.01
CA LEU A 110 -6.32 1.56 0.62
C LEU A 110 -6.66 1.75 2.08
N VAL A 111 -5.62 1.71 2.92
CA VAL A 111 -5.72 2.01 4.35
C VAL A 111 -4.45 2.70 4.82
N ILE A 112 -4.54 3.55 5.84
CA ILE A 112 -3.38 4.22 6.42
C ILE A 112 -2.94 3.46 7.67
N PHE A 113 -1.66 3.15 7.77
CA PHE A 113 -1.04 2.58 8.95
C PHE A 113 -0.31 3.68 9.73
N LYS A 114 -0.68 3.87 11.00
CA LYS A 114 0.04 4.72 11.95
C LYS A 114 0.95 3.87 12.81
N ALA A 115 2.25 4.00 12.60
CA ALA A 115 3.23 3.11 13.17
C ALA A 115 3.37 3.25 14.70
N SER A 116 3.41 4.49 15.24
CA SER A 116 3.54 4.71 16.69
C SER A 116 2.36 4.16 17.50
N GLU A 117 1.16 4.17 16.94
CA GLU A 117 -0.05 3.69 17.60
C GLU A 117 -0.38 2.23 17.25
N LYS A 118 0.36 1.63 16.33
CA LYS A 118 0.10 0.26 15.83
C LYS A 118 -1.37 0.09 15.43
N LYS A 119 -1.90 0.99 14.62
CA LYS A 119 -3.30 0.95 14.18
C LYS A 119 -3.46 1.27 12.70
N LEU A 120 -4.56 0.80 12.13
CA LEU A 120 -5.00 1.18 10.79
C LEU A 120 -6.09 2.25 10.89
N ILE A 121 -6.02 3.24 9.99
CA ILE A 121 -6.99 4.32 9.85
C ILE A 121 -7.67 4.11 8.50
N PRO A 122 -8.98 3.83 8.47
CA PRO A 122 -9.71 3.66 7.23
C PRO A 122 -9.75 4.96 6.44
N ILE A 123 -9.68 4.87 5.11
CA ILE A 123 -9.85 6.03 4.25
C ILE A 123 -11.34 6.15 3.89
N THR A 124 -11.90 7.35 4.12
CA THR A 124 -13.28 7.69 3.77
C THR A 124 -13.32 8.70 2.63
N GLY A 125 -14.40 8.70 1.84
CA GLY A 125 -14.54 9.64 0.72
C GLY A 125 -13.93 9.18 -0.61
N LEU A 126 -13.32 7.99 -0.67
CA LEU A 126 -12.99 7.31 -1.92
C LEU A 126 -14.25 6.66 -2.54
N PRO A 127 -14.23 6.32 -3.84
CA PRO A 127 -15.23 5.44 -4.43
C PRO A 127 -15.34 4.10 -3.68
N ASP A 128 -16.48 3.40 -3.86
CA ASP A 128 -16.61 2.04 -3.35
C ASP A 128 -15.45 1.17 -3.86
N MET A 129 -14.86 0.40 -2.95
CA MET A 129 -13.69 -0.44 -3.26
C MET A 129 -13.93 -1.35 -4.47
N ASN A 130 -15.17 -1.89 -4.62
CA ASN A 130 -15.51 -2.77 -5.73
C ASN A 130 -15.59 -2.05 -7.10
N LEU A 131 -15.69 -0.72 -7.09
CA LEU A 131 -15.66 0.11 -8.28
C LEU A 131 -14.25 0.59 -8.62
N ILE A 132 -13.26 0.38 -7.77
CA ILE A 132 -11.90 0.81 -8.02
C ILE A 132 -11.18 -0.21 -8.90
N SER A 133 -10.73 0.25 -10.06
CA SER A 133 -9.92 -0.54 -11.00
C SER A 133 -8.43 -0.50 -10.63
N SER A 134 -7.91 0.70 -10.38
CA SER A 134 -6.49 0.87 -10.08
C SER A 134 -6.19 2.16 -9.30
N PHE A 135 -4.98 2.19 -8.73
CA PHE A 135 -4.37 3.36 -8.13
C PHE A 135 -3.05 3.68 -8.85
N GLY A 136 -2.65 4.94 -8.84
CA GLY A 136 -1.31 5.32 -9.30
C GLY A 136 -0.19 4.59 -8.56
N ASN A 137 0.99 4.54 -9.17
CA ASN A 137 2.12 3.76 -8.64
C ASN A 137 2.75 4.34 -7.38
N SER A 138 2.60 5.65 -7.16
CA SER A 138 3.06 6.29 -5.93
C SER A 138 2.21 7.52 -5.60
N PRO A 139 1.93 7.78 -4.32
CA PRO A 139 1.34 9.02 -3.88
C PRO A 139 2.34 10.17 -3.99
N TYR A 140 1.83 11.38 -4.17
CA TYR A 140 2.59 12.62 -4.08
C TYR A 140 2.29 13.30 -2.74
N LEU A 141 3.32 13.71 -2.01
CA LEU A 141 3.19 14.36 -0.71
C LEU A 141 3.38 15.85 -0.83
N GLU A 142 2.45 16.63 -0.25
CA GLU A 142 2.55 18.08 -0.13
C GLU A 142 1.74 18.60 1.07
N ASN A 143 2.34 19.46 1.88
CA ASN A 143 1.66 20.17 2.96
C ASN A 143 0.84 19.26 3.91
N GLN A 144 1.43 18.17 4.37
CA GLN A 144 0.81 17.18 5.28
C GLN A 144 -0.35 16.37 4.68
N TYR A 145 -0.53 16.42 3.37
CA TYR A 145 -1.48 15.59 2.63
C TYR A 145 -0.73 14.73 1.63
N PHE A 146 -1.36 13.66 1.21
CA PHE A 146 -0.90 12.95 0.03
C PHE A 146 -2.00 12.92 -1.03
N TYR A 147 -1.58 12.81 -2.27
CA TYR A 147 -2.43 12.78 -3.46
C TYR A 147 -2.20 11.49 -4.20
N ILE A 148 -3.27 10.79 -4.55
CA ILE A 148 -3.18 9.55 -5.32
C ILE A 148 -4.26 9.55 -6.40
N PRO A 149 -3.93 9.20 -7.66
CA PRO A 149 -4.95 9.02 -8.68
C PRO A 149 -5.68 7.69 -8.46
N VAL A 150 -6.98 7.72 -8.65
CA VAL A 150 -7.89 6.58 -8.58
C VAL A 150 -8.63 6.48 -9.91
N LEU A 151 -8.64 5.30 -10.50
CA LEU A 151 -9.43 4.96 -11.67
C LEU A 151 -10.52 3.96 -11.26
N THR A 152 -11.76 4.21 -11.69
CA THR A 152 -12.88 3.30 -11.44
C THR A 152 -13.16 2.41 -12.67
N THR A 153 -14.00 1.40 -12.47
CA THR A 153 -14.43 0.46 -13.52
C THR A 153 -15.62 0.96 -14.32
N GLU A 154 -16.14 2.15 -14.01
CA GLU A 154 -17.29 2.73 -14.71
C GLU A 154 -16.95 3.05 -16.15
N GLU A 155 -17.90 2.89 -17.05
CA GLU A 155 -17.72 3.18 -18.48
C GLU A 155 -17.42 4.68 -18.68
N GLY A 156 -16.34 4.99 -19.39
CA GLY A 156 -15.89 6.36 -19.63
C GLY A 156 -15.22 7.02 -18.40
N ALA A 157 -14.93 6.25 -17.34
CA ALA A 157 -14.23 6.80 -16.19
C ALA A 157 -12.84 7.31 -16.56
N THR A 158 -12.48 8.46 -15.99
CA THR A 158 -11.15 9.06 -16.10
C THR A 158 -10.46 9.06 -14.73
N PRO A 159 -9.12 8.96 -14.70
CA PRO A 159 -8.38 9.03 -13.45
C PRO A 159 -8.66 10.31 -12.69
N THR A 160 -8.99 10.17 -11.42
CA THR A 160 -9.29 11.31 -10.53
C THR A 160 -8.28 11.33 -9.39
N PHE A 161 -7.67 12.49 -9.14
CA PHE A 161 -6.84 12.69 -7.96
C PHE A 161 -7.68 12.85 -6.71
N TYR A 162 -7.32 12.13 -5.66
CA TYR A 162 -7.84 12.34 -4.32
C TYR A 162 -6.75 12.92 -3.43
N LYS A 163 -7.10 13.99 -2.72
CA LYS A 163 -6.30 14.57 -1.64
C LYS A 163 -6.71 13.92 -0.33
N ILE A 164 -5.76 13.31 0.37
CA ILE A 164 -6.04 12.51 1.56
C ILE A 164 -5.24 13.04 2.75
N ASN A 165 -5.93 13.19 3.89
CA ASN A 165 -5.31 13.53 5.16
C ASN A 165 -4.85 12.23 5.86
N PRO A 166 -3.53 11.99 6.06
CA PRO A 166 -3.06 10.77 6.69
C PRO A 166 -3.48 10.62 8.16
N GLN A 167 -3.78 11.72 8.84
CA GLN A 167 -4.16 11.68 10.26
C GLN A 167 -5.61 11.26 10.47
N THR A 168 -6.51 11.67 9.58
CA THR A 168 -7.95 11.41 9.69
C THR A 168 -8.46 10.34 8.74
N GLY A 169 -7.74 10.06 7.68
CA GLY A 169 -8.19 9.19 6.57
C GLY A 169 -9.22 9.86 5.64
N GLU A 170 -9.51 11.14 5.82
CA GLU A 170 -10.47 11.85 4.96
C GLU A 170 -9.88 12.09 3.57
N ALA A 171 -10.55 11.59 2.54
CA ALA A 171 -10.24 11.81 1.14
C ALA A 171 -11.23 12.81 0.52
N VAL A 172 -10.69 13.77 -0.21
CA VAL A 172 -11.45 14.76 -0.97
C VAL A 172 -11.14 14.61 -2.45
N LYS A 173 -12.20 14.47 -3.26
CA LYS A 173 -12.09 14.42 -4.71
C LYS A 173 -11.46 15.71 -5.23
N GLY A 174 -10.48 15.59 -6.10
CA GLY A 174 -9.76 16.69 -6.73
C GLY A 174 -9.90 16.67 -8.24
N LEU A 175 -8.76 16.89 -8.93
CA LEU A 175 -8.69 17.02 -10.39
C LEU A 175 -9.01 15.69 -11.08
N GLU A 176 -9.90 15.73 -12.06
CA GLU A 176 -10.07 14.70 -13.07
C GLU A 176 -9.14 14.97 -14.26
N VAL A 177 -8.54 13.92 -14.81
CA VAL A 177 -7.60 14.03 -15.92
C VAL A 177 -8.08 13.17 -17.06
N GLU A 178 -8.25 13.76 -18.24
CA GLU A 178 -8.63 13.04 -19.45
C GLU A 178 -7.42 12.21 -19.93
N ALA A 179 -7.36 10.98 -19.46
CA ALA A 179 -6.32 10.00 -19.78
C ALA A 179 -6.85 8.59 -19.50
N ASP A 180 -6.19 7.57 -20.07
CA ASP A 180 -6.51 6.17 -19.78
C ASP A 180 -6.04 5.76 -18.38
N GLU A 181 -4.87 6.26 -17.96
CA GLU A 181 -4.30 6.02 -16.63
C GLU A 181 -3.34 7.15 -16.22
N ILE A 182 -3.11 7.27 -14.91
CA ILE A 182 -2.04 8.10 -14.35
C ILE A 182 -1.17 7.21 -13.47
N THR A 183 0.07 7.01 -13.88
CA THR A 183 1.02 6.16 -13.14
C THR A 183 1.67 6.89 -11.98
N THR A 184 1.99 8.17 -12.14
CA THR A 184 2.66 8.97 -11.11
C THR A 184 2.36 10.45 -11.28
N VAL A 185 2.64 11.22 -10.23
CA VAL A 185 2.51 12.68 -10.20
C VAL A 185 3.70 13.27 -9.46
N GLY A 186 4.09 14.46 -9.86
CA GLY A 186 5.16 15.22 -9.21
C GLY A 186 4.98 16.71 -9.40
N LYS A 187 5.66 17.50 -8.58
CA LYS A 187 5.71 18.96 -8.67
C LYS A 187 7.05 19.41 -9.24
N ILE A 188 7.00 20.27 -10.21
CA ILE A 188 8.18 20.96 -10.72
C ILE A 188 8.28 22.30 -10.00
N ALA A 189 9.36 22.50 -9.24
CA ALA A 189 9.68 23.81 -8.70
C ALA A 189 10.25 24.69 -9.83
N LEU A 190 9.56 25.77 -10.17
CA LEU A 190 10.12 26.80 -11.05
C LEU A 190 11.12 27.59 -10.21
N THR A 191 12.40 27.45 -10.51
CA THR A 191 13.44 28.36 -9.99
C THR A 191 13.17 29.73 -10.61
N GLN A 192 12.77 30.71 -9.79
CA GLN A 192 12.79 32.11 -10.25
C GLN A 192 14.24 32.48 -10.52
N GLN A 193 14.52 32.89 -11.76
CA GLN A 193 15.80 33.50 -12.17
C GLN A 193 15.86 34.95 -11.66
#